data_522975aacc4cc8adb9e1e525b77e5877
#
_entry.id   522975aacc4cc8adb9e1e525b77e5877
#
_cell.length_a   1.000
_cell.length_b   1.000
_cell.length_c   1.000
_cell.angle_alpha   90.00
_cell.angle_beta   90.00
_cell.angle_gamma   90.00
#
_symmetry.space_group_name_H-M   'P 1'
#
loop_
_entity.id
_entity.type
_entity.pdbx_description
1 polymer ?
#
loop_
_entity_poly.entity_id
_entity_poly.type
_entity_poly.pdbx_seq_one_letter_code
_entity_poly.pdbx_strand_id
1 'polypeptide(L)'
;DIAAVSFVGSTPIAKYIYETAAKNEKRVQALGGAKNHCVVMPDCDLDQAVNGLMGAAYGSAGERCMAQSVAVAVGNVGDKLVEQLAKKVEALKVGPGMDKSSEMGPLVTKEHLEKVKGYVDLGVQEGAKLVVDGRDIKLQGYEEGYYIGGCLFDNVKKEMRIYKEEIFGPVLSVVRAKDFDEAINLINDHEFGNGTSVYTRDGDTAVSYTHLTLPTISRV
;
A
#
# COMPACT_ATOMS: atom_id res chain seq x y z
N ASP A 1 0.73 37.39 8.37
CA ASP A 1 2.17 37.26 8.15
C ASP A 1 2.58 35.93 7.47
N ILE A 2 1.65 34.96 7.35
CA ILE A 2 1.90 33.70 6.63
C ILE A 2 1.48 33.89 5.15
N ALA A 3 2.44 33.70 4.24
CA ALA A 3 2.21 33.89 2.80
C ALA A 3 1.80 32.59 2.07
N ALA A 4 2.20 31.42 2.59
CA ALA A 4 1.95 30.12 1.99
C ALA A 4 1.81 29.02 3.04
N VAL A 5 1.08 27.97 2.72
CA VAL A 5 0.87 26.77 3.54
C VAL A 5 1.27 25.55 2.72
N SER A 6 2.02 24.62 3.32
CA SER A 6 2.30 23.31 2.76
C SER A 6 1.88 22.23 3.76
N PHE A 7 1.19 21.21 3.28
CA PHE A 7 0.63 20.13 4.12
C PHE A 7 0.70 18.78 3.40
N VAL A 8 0.95 17.73 4.17
CA VAL A 8 0.81 16.34 3.74
C VAL A 8 0.05 15.58 4.83
N GLY A 9 -0.97 14.83 4.45
CA GLY A 9 -1.75 14.02 5.39
C GLY A 9 -2.99 13.39 4.74
N SER A 10 -3.99 13.02 5.55
CA SER A 10 -5.20 12.40 5.03
C SER A 10 -5.99 13.35 4.11
N THR A 11 -6.63 12.80 3.07
CA THR A 11 -7.37 13.57 2.06
C THR A 11 -8.40 14.55 2.65
N PRO A 12 -9.22 14.18 3.66
CA PRO A 12 -10.17 15.14 4.24
C PRO A 12 -9.50 16.36 4.87
N ILE A 13 -8.37 16.15 5.54
CA ILE A 13 -7.61 17.25 6.17
C ILE A 13 -6.88 18.07 5.11
N ALA A 14 -6.30 17.45 4.11
CA ALA A 14 -5.68 18.15 3.00
C ALA A 14 -6.67 19.09 2.30
N LYS A 15 -7.89 18.60 2.04
CA LYS A 15 -8.98 19.39 1.45
C LYS A 15 -9.37 20.57 2.34
N TYR A 16 -9.57 20.35 3.64
CA TYR A 16 -9.89 21.43 4.59
C TYR A 16 -8.81 22.52 4.60
N ILE A 17 -7.54 22.13 4.64
CA ILE A 17 -6.41 23.07 4.64
C ILE A 17 -6.34 23.84 3.33
N TYR A 18 -6.51 23.15 2.18
CA TYR A 18 -6.54 23.78 0.88
C TYR A 18 -7.62 24.86 0.79
N GLU A 19 -8.87 24.49 1.10
CA GLU A 19 -10.01 25.41 1.03
C GLU A 19 -9.86 26.60 1.97
N THR A 20 -9.38 26.35 3.21
CA THR A 20 -9.18 27.39 4.21
C THR A 20 -8.07 28.35 3.82
N ALA A 21 -6.94 27.84 3.34
CA ALA A 21 -5.82 28.67 2.91
C ALA A 21 -6.19 29.52 1.68
N ALA A 22 -6.87 28.91 0.69
CA ALA A 22 -7.31 29.61 -0.51
C ALA A 22 -8.30 30.74 -0.21
N LYS A 23 -9.27 30.51 0.70
CA LYS A 23 -10.22 31.56 1.17
C LYS A 23 -9.54 32.75 1.82
N ASN A 24 -8.35 32.54 2.38
CA ASN A 24 -7.54 33.59 3.02
C ASN A 24 -6.42 34.09 2.10
N GLU A 25 -6.55 33.90 0.79
CA GLU A 25 -5.61 34.40 -0.24
C GLU A 25 -4.17 33.91 -0.04
N LYS A 26 -3.99 32.71 0.54
CA LYS A 26 -2.67 32.09 0.75
C LYS A 26 -2.36 31.13 -0.39
N ARG A 27 -1.10 31.08 -0.79
CA ARG A 27 -0.61 29.99 -1.63
C ARG A 27 -0.64 28.70 -0.81
N VAL A 28 -1.15 27.61 -1.40
CA VAL A 28 -1.29 26.34 -0.70
C VAL A 28 -0.84 25.16 -1.56
N GLN A 29 -0.12 24.24 -0.95
CA GLN A 29 0.15 22.91 -1.43
C GLN A 29 -0.37 21.93 -0.38
N ALA A 30 -1.41 21.17 -0.70
CA ALA A 30 -1.99 20.17 0.18
C ALA A 30 -2.01 18.82 -0.52
N LEU A 31 -1.28 17.87 0.03
CA LEU A 31 -1.12 16.52 -0.48
C LEU A 31 -1.93 15.55 0.37
N GLY A 32 -2.79 14.77 -0.27
CA GLY A 32 -3.70 13.82 0.37
C GLY A 32 -3.20 12.38 0.38
N GLY A 33 -4.15 11.42 0.41
CA GLY A 33 -3.87 9.99 0.44
C GLY A 33 -3.23 9.44 -0.83
N ALA A 34 -2.74 8.21 -0.74
CA ALA A 34 -2.08 7.50 -1.82
C ALA A 34 -2.54 6.03 -1.88
N LYS A 35 -2.40 5.42 -3.06
CA LYS A 35 -2.55 3.98 -3.27
C LYS A 35 -1.53 3.52 -4.30
N ASN A 36 -0.38 3.06 -3.84
CA ASN A 36 0.74 2.75 -4.71
C ASN A 36 0.66 1.32 -5.24
N HIS A 37 0.86 1.18 -6.54
CA HIS A 37 0.80 -0.08 -7.25
C HIS A 37 2.19 -0.54 -7.68
N CYS A 38 2.44 -1.83 -7.55
CA CYS A 38 3.62 -2.51 -8.08
C CYS A 38 3.18 -3.54 -9.10
N VAL A 39 3.55 -3.36 -10.36
CA VAL A 39 3.27 -4.33 -11.43
C VAL A 39 4.35 -5.41 -11.43
N VAL A 40 3.94 -6.67 -11.38
CA VAL A 40 4.82 -7.82 -11.42
C VAL A 40 4.55 -8.60 -12.70
N MET A 41 5.48 -8.51 -13.65
CA MET A 41 5.38 -9.18 -14.94
C MET A 41 5.83 -10.64 -14.86
N PRO A 42 5.36 -11.54 -15.76
CA PRO A 42 5.73 -12.96 -15.76
C PRO A 42 7.22 -13.23 -15.99
N ASP A 43 7.92 -12.32 -16.65
CA ASP A 43 9.33 -12.40 -17.00
C ASP A 43 10.26 -11.83 -15.92
N CYS A 44 9.72 -11.28 -14.84
CA CYS A 44 10.49 -10.64 -13.79
C CYS A 44 11.43 -11.59 -13.04
N ASP A 45 12.40 -11.03 -12.34
CA ASP A 45 13.08 -11.73 -11.25
C ASP A 45 12.13 -11.78 -10.04
N LEU A 46 11.52 -12.94 -9.85
CA LEU A 46 10.48 -13.09 -8.82
C LEU A 46 11.03 -12.92 -7.40
N ASP A 47 12.26 -13.40 -7.14
CA ASP A 47 12.88 -13.25 -5.82
C ASP A 47 13.17 -11.79 -5.52
N GLN A 48 13.63 -11.02 -6.52
CA GLN A 48 13.83 -9.58 -6.39
C GLN A 48 12.50 -8.85 -6.17
N ALA A 49 11.46 -9.20 -6.93
CA ALA A 49 10.13 -8.61 -6.79
C ALA A 49 9.53 -8.86 -5.40
N VAL A 50 9.61 -10.09 -4.90
CA VAL A 50 9.14 -10.47 -3.56
C VAL A 50 9.91 -9.72 -2.47
N ASN A 51 11.25 -9.66 -2.56
CA ASN A 51 12.06 -8.93 -1.58
C ASN A 51 11.75 -7.42 -1.58
N GLY A 52 11.59 -6.84 -2.77
CA GLY A 52 11.21 -5.44 -2.91
C GLY A 52 9.82 -5.15 -2.32
N LEU A 53 8.84 -6.00 -2.60
CA LEU A 53 7.48 -5.88 -2.04
C LEU A 53 7.47 -6.03 -0.52
N MET A 54 8.26 -6.96 0.06
CA MET A 54 8.37 -7.08 1.52
C MET A 54 8.84 -5.78 2.17
N GLY A 55 9.92 -5.19 1.67
CA GLY A 55 10.43 -3.92 2.18
C GLY A 55 9.49 -2.74 1.92
N ALA A 56 8.84 -2.70 0.76
CA ALA A 56 7.98 -1.60 0.34
C ALA A 56 6.59 -1.62 0.99
N ALA A 57 6.00 -2.81 1.23
CA ALA A 57 4.67 -2.94 1.80
C ALA A 57 4.67 -2.97 3.32
N TYR A 58 5.64 -3.66 3.94
CA TYR A 58 5.65 -3.90 5.39
C TYR A 58 6.67 -3.04 6.14
N GLY A 59 7.66 -2.46 5.47
CA GLY A 59 8.59 -1.52 6.08
C GLY A 59 7.85 -0.38 6.76
N SER A 60 8.27 0.02 7.98
CA SER A 60 7.58 1.00 8.85
C SER A 60 6.10 0.64 9.07
N ALA A 61 5.77 -0.64 9.17
CA ALA A 61 4.40 -1.14 9.32
C ALA A 61 3.42 -0.62 8.24
N GLY A 62 3.90 -0.35 7.02
CA GLY A 62 3.11 0.20 5.93
C GLY A 62 2.69 1.67 6.10
N GLU A 63 3.11 2.33 7.17
CA GLU A 63 2.78 3.73 7.48
C GLU A 63 3.71 4.71 6.77
N ARG A 64 3.76 4.60 5.44
CA ARG A 64 4.51 5.51 4.55
C ARG A 64 3.66 5.89 3.36
N CYS A 65 3.70 7.17 2.97
CA CYS A 65 3.01 7.65 1.76
C CYS A 65 3.45 6.91 0.48
N MET A 66 4.69 6.40 0.44
CA MET A 66 5.26 5.64 -0.67
C MET A 66 5.21 4.12 -0.48
N ALA A 67 4.56 3.60 0.60
CA ALA A 67 4.41 2.16 0.78
C ALA A 67 3.62 1.55 -0.38
N GLN A 68 4.05 0.37 -0.84
CA GLN A 68 3.32 -0.39 -1.85
C GLN A 68 2.12 -1.08 -1.20
N SER A 69 0.92 -0.66 -1.58
CA SER A 69 -0.34 -1.18 -1.03
C SER A 69 -0.97 -2.24 -1.93
N VAL A 70 -0.61 -2.24 -3.21
CA VAL A 70 -1.16 -3.15 -4.22
C VAL A 70 -0.03 -3.75 -5.05
N ALA A 71 -0.03 -5.08 -5.17
CA ALA A 71 0.77 -5.80 -6.15
C ALA A 71 -0.16 -6.27 -7.28
N VAL A 72 0.08 -5.82 -8.52
CA VAL A 72 -0.66 -6.24 -9.70
C VAL A 72 0.11 -7.37 -10.36
N ALA A 73 -0.36 -8.60 -10.18
CA ALA A 73 0.26 -9.80 -10.75
C ALA A 73 -0.28 -10.08 -12.15
N VAL A 74 0.58 -9.96 -13.16
CA VAL A 74 0.19 -10.09 -14.57
C VAL A 74 0.33 -11.53 -15.05
N GLY A 75 -0.68 -12.01 -15.78
CA GLY A 75 -0.70 -13.33 -16.38
C GLY A 75 -0.60 -14.45 -15.33
N ASN A 76 0.38 -15.32 -15.46
CA ASN A 76 0.53 -16.54 -14.66
C ASN A 76 1.47 -16.40 -13.44
N VAL A 77 2.03 -15.21 -13.19
CA VAL A 77 3.01 -15.03 -12.08
C VAL A 77 2.37 -15.08 -10.70
N GLY A 78 1.08 -14.79 -10.62
CA GLY A 78 0.37 -14.49 -9.38
C GLY A 78 0.41 -15.60 -8.34
N ASP A 79 0.26 -16.87 -8.71
CA ASP A 79 0.24 -17.97 -7.72
C ASP A 79 1.61 -18.13 -7.05
N LYS A 80 2.69 -18.07 -7.83
CA LYS A 80 4.06 -18.14 -7.31
C LYS A 80 4.39 -16.90 -6.45
N LEU A 81 3.95 -15.71 -6.89
CA LEU A 81 4.14 -14.47 -6.15
C LEU A 81 3.47 -14.55 -4.77
N VAL A 82 2.21 -14.96 -4.73
CA VAL A 82 1.44 -15.07 -3.47
C VAL A 82 2.05 -16.13 -2.55
N GLU A 83 2.46 -17.29 -3.08
CA GLU A 83 3.10 -18.34 -2.29
C GLU A 83 4.39 -17.85 -1.63
N GLN A 84 5.26 -17.17 -2.38
CA GLN A 84 6.53 -16.67 -1.86
C GLN A 84 6.35 -15.52 -0.89
N LEU A 85 5.41 -14.60 -1.17
CA LEU A 85 5.06 -13.50 -0.26
C LEU A 85 4.52 -14.06 1.05
N ALA A 86 3.59 -15.03 1.02
CA ALA A 86 2.99 -15.62 2.21
C ALA A 86 4.07 -16.15 3.17
N LYS A 87 5.02 -16.95 2.66
CA LYS A 87 6.14 -17.49 3.45
C LYS A 87 6.96 -16.41 4.16
N LYS A 88 7.22 -15.29 3.45
CA LYS A 88 8.00 -14.18 4.02
C LYS A 88 7.20 -13.33 4.99
N VAL A 89 5.93 -13.11 4.73
CA VAL A 89 5.03 -12.34 5.61
C VAL A 89 4.80 -13.08 6.92
N GLU A 90 4.60 -14.41 6.88
CA GLU A 90 4.49 -15.26 8.07
C GLU A 90 5.78 -15.28 8.89
N ALA A 91 6.94 -15.21 8.24
CA ALA A 91 8.25 -15.20 8.90
C ALA A 91 8.68 -13.82 9.41
N LEU A 92 7.91 -12.75 9.12
CA LEU A 92 8.26 -11.37 9.46
C LEU A 92 8.35 -11.18 10.97
N LYS A 93 9.50 -10.72 11.45
CA LYS A 93 9.76 -10.50 12.87
C LYS A 93 9.20 -9.15 13.30
N VAL A 94 8.07 -9.17 13.98
CA VAL A 94 7.44 -7.98 14.55
C VAL A 94 7.92 -7.79 15.97
N GLY A 95 8.31 -6.57 16.33
CA GLY A 95 8.80 -6.28 17.67
C GLY A 95 9.16 -4.81 17.88
N PRO A 96 9.67 -4.45 19.07
CA PRO A 96 10.02 -3.08 19.40
C PRO A 96 11.20 -2.58 18.55
N GLY A 97 11.16 -1.32 18.14
CA GLY A 97 12.17 -0.74 17.24
C GLY A 97 13.59 -0.65 17.81
N MET A 98 13.75 -0.83 19.13
CA MET A 98 15.07 -0.90 19.77
C MET A 98 15.68 -2.31 19.74
N ASP A 99 14.89 -3.32 19.41
CA ASP A 99 15.41 -4.68 19.19
C ASP A 99 15.89 -4.81 17.75
N LYS A 100 17.19 -5.04 17.59
CA LYS A 100 17.84 -5.16 16.26
C LYS A 100 17.36 -6.37 15.46
N SER A 101 16.70 -7.34 16.09
CA SER A 101 16.10 -8.49 15.41
C SER A 101 14.72 -8.18 14.83
N SER A 102 14.08 -7.09 15.24
CA SER A 102 12.78 -6.67 14.71
C SER A 102 12.90 -6.13 13.30
N GLU A 103 12.02 -6.58 12.41
CA GLU A 103 11.94 -6.14 11.02
C GLU A 103 10.77 -5.17 10.82
N MET A 104 9.75 -5.24 11.67
CA MET A 104 8.59 -4.35 11.64
C MET A 104 8.19 -3.93 13.06
N GLY A 105 7.97 -2.64 13.27
CA GLY A 105 7.54 -2.07 14.55
C GLY A 105 6.01 -2.03 14.72
N PRO A 106 5.52 -1.37 15.81
CA PRO A 106 4.10 -1.15 16.05
C PRO A 106 3.54 -0.06 15.14
N LEU A 107 2.22 0.02 15.07
CA LEU A 107 1.50 1.19 14.55
C LEU A 107 1.58 2.37 15.54
N VAL A 108 1.26 3.58 15.06
CA VAL A 108 1.46 4.82 15.84
C VAL A 108 0.43 4.97 16.96
N THR A 109 -0.85 4.61 16.74
CA THR A 109 -1.93 4.76 17.72
C THR A 109 -2.84 3.54 17.79
N LYS A 110 -3.57 3.42 18.90
CA LYS A 110 -4.59 2.37 19.08
C LYS A 110 -5.73 2.51 18.08
N GLU A 111 -6.19 3.72 17.86
CA GLU A 111 -7.27 4.02 16.91
C GLU A 111 -6.89 3.58 15.50
N HIS A 112 -5.62 3.77 15.15
CA HIS A 112 -5.12 3.34 13.84
C HIS A 112 -5.00 1.81 13.74
N LEU A 113 -4.57 1.14 14.82
CA LEU A 113 -4.56 -0.33 14.89
C LEU A 113 -5.97 -0.89 14.65
N GLU A 114 -6.99 -0.35 15.33
CA GLU A 114 -8.38 -0.78 15.16
C GLU A 114 -8.89 -0.49 13.74
N LYS A 115 -8.53 0.65 13.16
CA LYS A 115 -8.83 0.98 11.76
C LYS A 115 -8.23 -0.06 10.80
N VAL A 116 -6.95 -0.41 10.96
CA VAL A 116 -6.27 -1.40 10.10
C VAL A 116 -6.92 -2.77 10.24
N LYS A 117 -7.20 -3.22 11.47
CA LYS A 117 -7.92 -4.48 11.71
C LYS A 117 -9.30 -4.47 11.04
N GLY A 118 -10.03 -3.36 11.13
CA GLY A 118 -11.32 -3.19 10.46
C GLY A 118 -11.24 -3.31 8.94
N TYR A 119 -10.16 -2.84 8.32
CA TYR A 119 -9.93 -3.05 6.88
C TYR A 119 -9.62 -4.52 6.53
N VAL A 120 -8.94 -5.25 7.43
CA VAL A 120 -8.73 -6.69 7.21
C VAL A 120 -10.06 -7.45 7.28
N ASP A 121 -10.92 -7.13 8.27
CA ASP A 121 -12.28 -7.68 8.35
C ASP A 121 -13.09 -7.35 7.10
N LEU A 122 -13.03 -6.11 6.65
CA LEU A 122 -13.75 -5.63 5.47
C LEU A 122 -13.29 -6.38 4.21
N GLY A 123 -11.99 -6.60 4.03
CA GLY A 123 -11.48 -7.34 2.87
C GLY A 123 -12.02 -8.77 2.80
N VAL A 124 -12.13 -9.44 3.95
CA VAL A 124 -12.75 -10.77 4.03
C VAL A 124 -14.25 -10.70 3.69
N GLN A 125 -14.97 -9.72 4.22
CA GLN A 125 -16.40 -9.51 3.95
C GLN A 125 -16.68 -9.19 2.48
N GLU A 126 -15.79 -8.46 1.82
CA GLU A 126 -15.88 -8.14 0.38
C GLU A 126 -15.51 -9.33 -0.52
N GLY A 127 -15.03 -10.44 0.06
CA GLY A 127 -14.73 -11.69 -0.65
C GLY A 127 -13.29 -11.79 -1.17
N ALA A 128 -12.37 -10.94 -0.71
CA ALA A 128 -10.96 -11.12 -0.95
C ALA A 128 -10.43 -12.33 -0.14
N LYS A 129 -9.45 -13.04 -0.69
CA LYS A 129 -8.83 -14.17 -0.01
C LYS A 129 -7.75 -13.67 0.95
N LEU A 130 -8.00 -13.71 2.25
CA LEU A 130 -6.97 -13.47 3.26
C LEU A 130 -6.01 -14.67 3.28
N VAL A 131 -4.78 -14.45 2.83
CA VAL A 131 -3.74 -15.50 2.71
C VAL A 131 -2.92 -15.57 3.98
N VAL A 132 -2.54 -14.39 4.54
CA VAL A 132 -1.85 -14.29 5.83
C VAL A 132 -2.62 -13.29 6.69
N ASP A 133 -2.93 -13.72 7.91
CA ASP A 133 -3.64 -12.91 8.91
C ASP A 133 -2.70 -12.55 10.07
N GLY A 134 -2.29 -11.30 10.13
CA GLY A 134 -1.39 -10.79 11.18
C GLY A 134 -2.10 -10.19 12.39
N ARG A 135 -3.44 -10.27 12.51
CA ARG A 135 -4.20 -9.57 13.56
C ARG A 135 -3.99 -10.11 14.97
N ASP A 136 -3.68 -11.39 15.10
CA ASP A 136 -3.62 -12.08 16.39
C ASP A 136 -2.20 -12.19 16.97
N ILE A 137 -1.26 -11.39 16.46
CA ILE A 137 0.10 -11.40 17.00
C ILE A 137 0.11 -10.96 18.46
N LYS A 138 0.85 -11.71 19.29
CA LYS A 138 1.06 -11.42 20.72
C LYS A 138 2.55 -11.35 21.00
N LEU A 139 2.99 -10.24 21.55
CA LEU A 139 4.38 -10.02 21.94
C LEU A 139 4.48 -9.98 23.47
N GLN A 140 5.19 -10.95 24.05
CA GLN A 140 5.37 -11.05 25.48
C GLN A 140 6.08 -9.80 26.02
N GLY A 141 5.47 -9.15 27.01
CA GLY A 141 5.97 -7.91 27.62
C GLY A 141 5.60 -6.63 26.87
N TYR A 142 4.85 -6.75 25.77
CA TYR A 142 4.40 -5.62 24.95
C TYR A 142 2.91 -5.72 24.60
N GLU A 143 2.10 -6.31 25.48
CA GLU A 143 0.69 -6.62 25.26
C GLU A 143 -0.16 -5.36 25.04
N GLU A 144 0.26 -4.23 25.62
CA GLU A 144 -0.40 -2.93 25.45
C GLU A 144 0.10 -2.15 24.23
N GLY A 145 1.05 -2.71 23.48
CA GLY A 145 1.60 -2.09 22.27
C GLY A 145 0.66 -2.26 21.07
N TYR A 146 0.75 -1.33 20.12
CA TYR A 146 -0.12 -1.31 18.93
C TYR A 146 0.45 -2.18 17.81
N TYR A 147 0.76 -3.44 18.12
CA TYR A 147 1.37 -4.37 17.18
C TYR A 147 0.32 -5.12 16.36
N ILE A 148 0.64 -5.29 15.10
CA ILE A 148 -0.07 -6.14 14.13
C ILE A 148 0.97 -6.77 13.22
N GLY A 149 0.78 -8.02 12.85
CA GLY A 149 1.62 -8.69 11.85
C GLY A 149 1.28 -8.25 10.43
N GLY A 150 2.08 -8.69 9.48
CA GLY A 150 1.78 -8.48 8.07
C GLY A 150 0.50 -9.21 7.65
N CYS A 151 -0.37 -8.54 6.91
CA CYS A 151 -1.55 -9.14 6.29
C CYS A 151 -1.37 -9.18 4.77
N LEU A 152 -1.75 -10.30 4.16
CA LEU A 152 -1.68 -10.51 2.73
C LEU A 152 -3.02 -10.95 2.18
N PHE A 153 -3.56 -10.19 1.24
CA PHE A 153 -4.76 -10.55 0.49
C PHE A 153 -4.44 -10.96 -0.94
N ASP A 154 -5.14 -11.96 -1.45
CA ASP A 154 -5.16 -12.34 -2.86
C ASP A 154 -6.57 -12.20 -3.45
N ASN A 155 -6.67 -12.18 -4.79
CA ASN A 155 -7.93 -12.04 -5.52
C ASN A 155 -8.70 -10.76 -5.15
N VAL A 156 -7.98 -9.70 -4.82
CA VAL A 156 -8.58 -8.39 -4.57
C VAL A 156 -9.07 -7.81 -5.89
N LYS A 157 -10.27 -7.24 -5.89
CA LYS A 157 -10.90 -6.62 -7.06
C LYS A 157 -10.94 -5.11 -6.92
N LYS A 158 -10.94 -4.40 -8.06
CA LYS A 158 -10.93 -2.93 -8.11
C LYS A 158 -12.16 -2.27 -7.45
N GLU A 159 -13.26 -3.00 -7.31
CA GLU A 159 -14.49 -2.51 -6.67
C GLU A 159 -14.42 -2.52 -5.15
N MET A 160 -13.52 -3.32 -4.56
CA MET A 160 -13.38 -3.48 -3.11
C MET A 160 -12.80 -2.22 -2.46
N ARG A 161 -13.28 -1.91 -1.26
CA ARG A 161 -12.80 -0.75 -0.49
C ARG A 161 -11.35 -0.91 -0.06
N ILE A 162 -10.91 -2.15 0.23
CA ILE A 162 -9.50 -2.42 0.55
C ILE A 162 -8.56 -2.11 -0.63
N TYR A 163 -9.07 -2.12 -1.87
CA TYR A 163 -8.35 -1.65 -3.04
C TYR A 163 -8.42 -0.13 -3.20
N LYS A 164 -9.62 0.45 -3.05
CA LYS A 164 -9.88 1.87 -3.32
C LYS A 164 -9.32 2.80 -2.25
N GLU A 165 -9.39 2.41 -0.98
CA GLU A 165 -9.10 3.29 0.14
C GLU A 165 -7.67 3.09 0.67
N GLU A 166 -7.08 4.17 1.18
CA GLU A 166 -5.78 4.13 1.83
C GLU A 166 -5.91 3.51 3.23
N ILE A 167 -5.28 2.34 3.43
CA ILE A 167 -5.27 1.64 4.72
C ILE A 167 -4.23 2.25 5.67
N PHE A 168 -3.04 2.53 5.14
CA PHE A 168 -1.88 3.07 5.86
C PHE A 168 -1.40 2.12 6.97
N GLY A 169 -1.29 0.83 6.65
CA GLY A 169 -0.93 -0.24 7.56
C GLY A 169 -0.27 -1.41 6.81
N PRO A 170 0.19 -2.46 7.52
CA PRO A 170 0.94 -3.57 6.92
C PRO A 170 0.00 -4.57 6.22
N VAL A 171 -0.74 -4.09 5.23
CA VAL A 171 -1.71 -4.85 4.45
C VAL A 171 -1.39 -4.72 2.98
N LEU A 172 -0.99 -5.81 2.35
CA LEU A 172 -0.70 -5.89 0.92
C LEU A 172 -1.86 -6.61 0.20
N SER A 173 -2.39 -5.97 -0.84
CA SER A 173 -3.45 -6.51 -1.70
C SER A 173 -2.87 -6.98 -3.02
N VAL A 174 -3.08 -8.26 -3.38
CA VAL A 174 -2.71 -8.77 -4.70
C VAL A 174 -3.94 -8.74 -5.61
N VAL A 175 -3.81 -8.01 -6.72
CA VAL A 175 -4.79 -7.93 -7.81
C VAL A 175 -4.24 -8.72 -8.99
N ARG A 176 -5.09 -9.49 -9.64
CA ARG A 176 -4.74 -10.27 -10.82
C ARG A 176 -5.12 -9.51 -12.08
N ALA A 177 -4.18 -9.35 -13.01
CA ALA A 177 -4.41 -8.78 -14.33
C ALA A 177 -4.04 -9.80 -15.41
N LYS A 178 -4.81 -9.87 -16.48
CA LYS A 178 -4.55 -10.83 -17.58
C LYS A 178 -3.31 -10.48 -18.39
N ASP A 179 -3.08 -9.17 -18.58
CA ASP A 179 -2.00 -8.61 -19.39
C ASP A 179 -1.51 -7.27 -18.85
N PHE A 180 -0.50 -6.71 -19.50
CA PHE A 180 0.09 -5.42 -19.13
C PHE A 180 -0.89 -4.25 -19.27
N ASP A 181 -1.70 -4.24 -20.32
CA ASP A 181 -2.66 -3.16 -20.58
C ASP A 181 -3.71 -3.08 -19.47
N GLU A 182 -4.22 -4.22 -19.01
CA GLU A 182 -5.13 -4.26 -17.86
C GLU A 182 -4.45 -3.75 -16.58
N ALA A 183 -3.19 -4.11 -16.34
CA ALA A 183 -2.44 -3.62 -15.19
C ALA A 183 -2.26 -2.09 -15.23
N ILE A 184 -1.97 -1.51 -16.38
CA ILE A 184 -1.83 -0.06 -16.58
C ILE A 184 -3.17 0.64 -16.39
N ASN A 185 -4.26 0.07 -16.93
CA ASN A 185 -5.59 0.65 -16.77
C ASN A 185 -6.04 0.65 -15.31
N LEU A 186 -5.75 -0.39 -14.52
CA LEU A 186 -6.02 -0.41 -13.08
C LEU A 186 -5.36 0.78 -12.35
N ILE A 187 -4.13 1.13 -12.74
CA ILE A 187 -3.39 2.24 -12.13
C ILE A 187 -3.96 3.59 -12.58
N ASN A 188 -4.19 3.75 -13.89
CA ASN A 188 -4.69 5.01 -14.45
C ASN A 188 -6.13 5.34 -14.00
N ASP A 189 -6.96 4.32 -13.78
CA ASP A 189 -8.36 4.48 -13.32
C ASP A 189 -8.46 4.73 -11.80
N HIS A 190 -7.37 4.58 -11.05
CA HIS A 190 -7.41 4.74 -9.61
C HIS A 190 -7.52 6.22 -9.19
N GLU A 191 -8.29 6.50 -8.14
CA GLU A 191 -8.48 7.87 -7.63
C GLU A 191 -7.19 8.46 -7.05
N PHE A 192 -6.36 7.62 -6.42
CA PHE A 192 -5.10 8.05 -5.83
C PHE A 192 -3.90 7.63 -6.68
N GLY A 193 -2.90 8.50 -6.73
CA GLY A 193 -1.61 8.20 -7.33
C GLY A 193 -0.50 8.98 -6.66
N ASN A 194 0.59 8.30 -6.31
CA ASN A 194 1.78 8.90 -5.73
C ASN A 194 3.04 8.25 -6.32
N GLY A 195 3.13 6.92 -6.24
CA GLY A 195 4.23 6.18 -6.82
C GLY A 195 3.78 4.83 -7.37
N THR A 196 4.46 4.40 -8.42
CA THR A 196 4.27 3.07 -9.01
C THR A 196 5.63 2.44 -9.29
N SER A 197 5.66 1.12 -9.44
CA SER A 197 6.86 0.38 -9.83
C SER A 197 6.51 -0.79 -10.73
N VAL A 198 7.47 -1.26 -11.52
CA VAL A 198 7.33 -2.44 -12.36
C VAL A 198 8.54 -3.36 -12.19
N TYR A 199 8.30 -4.64 -12.07
CA TYR A 199 9.30 -5.69 -12.14
C TYR A 199 9.15 -6.45 -13.46
N THR A 200 10.10 -6.26 -14.36
CA THR A 200 10.17 -6.91 -15.68
C THR A 200 11.61 -7.00 -16.14
N ARG A 201 11.91 -7.91 -17.05
CA ARG A 201 13.18 -7.98 -17.80
C ARG A 201 13.04 -7.50 -19.24
N ASP A 202 11.82 -7.15 -19.64
CA ASP A 202 11.51 -6.63 -20.97
C ASP A 202 11.67 -5.11 -21.03
N GLY A 203 12.53 -4.63 -21.93
CA GLY A 203 12.83 -3.20 -22.05
C GLY A 203 11.66 -2.39 -22.61
N ASP A 204 10.85 -2.95 -23.49
CA ASP A 204 9.69 -2.26 -24.07
C ASP A 204 8.60 -2.07 -23.00
N THR A 205 8.35 -3.08 -22.19
CA THR A 205 7.46 -2.99 -21.04
C THR A 205 7.93 -1.91 -20.06
N ALA A 206 9.24 -1.89 -19.73
CA ALA A 206 9.80 -0.91 -18.81
C ALA A 206 9.68 0.53 -19.32
N VAL A 207 9.88 0.76 -20.62
CA VAL A 207 9.72 2.08 -21.25
C VAL A 207 8.25 2.46 -21.32
N SER A 208 7.38 1.57 -21.79
CA SER A 208 5.93 1.84 -21.90
C SER A 208 5.31 2.16 -20.54
N TYR A 209 5.79 1.54 -19.48
CA TYR A 209 5.37 1.82 -18.11
C TYR A 209 5.61 3.30 -17.71
N THR A 210 6.65 3.96 -18.22
CA THR A 210 6.94 5.37 -17.90
C THR A 210 5.91 6.35 -18.47
N HIS A 211 5.01 5.89 -19.35
CA HIS A 211 3.92 6.66 -19.93
C HIS A 211 2.62 6.62 -19.12
N LEU A 212 2.65 6.03 -17.92
CA LEU A 212 1.54 6.07 -16.98
C LEU A 212 1.14 7.50 -16.65
N THR A 213 -0.16 7.75 -16.65
CA THR A 213 -0.73 9.02 -16.21
C THR A 213 -1.34 8.88 -14.83
N LEU A 214 -0.51 9.02 -13.81
CA LEU A 214 -1.00 9.05 -12.43
C LEU A 214 -1.93 10.25 -12.22
N PRO A 215 -3.03 10.10 -11.46
CA PRO A 215 -3.89 11.23 -11.15
C PRO A 215 -3.06 12.26 -10.37
N THR A 216 -2.93 13.44 -10.93
CA THR A 216 -2.35 14.59 -10.26
C THR A 216 -3.40 15.23 -9.36
N ILE A 217 -2.97 15.90 -8.32
CA ILE A 217 -3.80 16.53 -7.27
C ILE A 217 -4.71 17.65 -7.82
N SER A 218 -4.79 17.82 -9.12
CA SER A 218 -5.64 18.82 -9.80
C SER A 218 -7.16 18.52 -9.70
N ARG A 219 -7.56 17.56 -8.90
CA ARG A 219 -8.98 17.26 -8.61
C ARG A 219 -9.41 17.64 -7.19
N VAL A 220 -8.68 18.54 -6.55
CA VAL A 220 -9.11 19.16 -5.28
C VAL A 220 -9.78 20.48 -5.58
#